data_8b6893deca6bfd65057f72d470b93d3f
#
_entry.id   8b6893deca6bfd65057f72d470b93d3f
#
_cell.length_a   1.000
_cell.length_b   1.000
_cell.length_c   1.000
_cell.angle_alpha   90.00
_cell.angle_beta   90.00
_cell.angle_gamma   90.00
#
_symmetry.space_group_name_H-M   'P 1'
#
loop_
_entity.id
_entity.type
_entity.pdbx_description
1 polymer ?
#
loop_
_entity_poly.entity_id
_entity_poly.type
_entity_poly.pdbx_seq_one_letter_code
_entity_poly.pdbx_strand_id
1 'polypeptide(L)'
;MKKYLLILAAILLLWSCIAEDRTECTNPRGVFVSLTVRPERMSSVTRSADETAIRDLNLYLYDDNGNVVLHRYQTSATLRFECLPGDYRMCIAANLGRDLGDNLLWKDFTVTHADKYDVLPMAYEGDITIIPSADGVLTLPTVEVQRCVSKISYNITVTPAVADIELRSVQLFSVPRSVSVFDMAAAPSDNPDDYTDCPEVGLPGQQAAGDCYLLPNMQGVVATITDQKQKNPENAPANASYLLIRAVRGSKILAYYIYLGGNNTSDFNVRANAHYRLNISILGDSEVDTRISSYAVNVHDTYEENSVGGYCTYNPLQMLAVEIDGSPAPLTLRGRIGVAQGNAGAFCLNGSPVGEGRDLTLPEQPGPNVFGVNYAPGIYTTVNSQVVYTVTVEDDAGFAQSFDIGHRFANRPVSYTHLR
;
A
#
# COMPACT_ATOMS: atom_id res chain seq x y z
N MET A 1 67.97 -40.46 63.83
CA MET A 1 67.28 -39.17 64.06
C MET A 1 67.44 -38.16 62.87
N LYS A 2 68.60 -37.95 62.30
CA LYS A 2 68.79 -36.98 61.17
C LYS A 2 67.97 -37.30 59.90
N LYS A 3 67.73 -38.59 59.58
CA LYS A 3 66.94 -38.95 58.36
C LYS A 3 65.43 -38.64 58.48
N TYR A 4 64.82 -38.72 59.67
CA TYR A 4 63.43 -38.40 59.86
C TYR A 4 63.15 -36.90 59.95
N LEU A 5 64.18 -36.12 60.38
CA LEU A 5 64.06 -34.68 60.40
C LEU A 5 64.01 -34.06 58.96
N LEU A 6 64.79 -34.67 58.04
CA LEU A 6 64.74 -34.25 56.64
C LEU A 6 63.44 -34.63 55.94
N ILE A 7 62.83 -35.77 56.28
CA ILE A 7 61.54 -36.19 55.75
C ILE A 7 60.45 -35.30 56.31
N LEU A 8 60.45 -34.90 57.57
CA LEU A 8 59.50 -34.01 58.17
C LEU A 8 59.62 -32.55 57.59
N ALA A 9 60.84 -32.06 57.31
CA ALA A 9 61.07 -30.78 56.65
C ALA A 9 60.61 -30.80 55.17
N ALA A 10 60.78 -31.89 54.44
CA ALA A 10 60.25 -32.08 53.09
C ALA A 10 58.70 -32.12 53.04
N ILE A 11 58.06 -32.73 54.02
CA ILE A 11 56.60 -32.74 54.11
C ILE A 11 56.04 -31.38 54.50
N LEU A 12 56.74 -30.61 55.33
CA LEU A 12 56.34 -29.22 55.66
C LEU A 12 56.56 -28.26 54.50
N LEU A 13 57.55 -28.46 53.62
CA LEU A 13 57.76 -27.69 52.39
C LEU A 13 56.77 -28.05 51.29
N LEU A 14 56.19 -29.26 51.29
CA LEU A 14 55.11 -29.61 50.37
C LEU A 14 53.73 -29.06 50.80
N TRP A 15 53.56 -28.65 52.03
CA TRP A 15 52.33 -27.98 52.49
C TRP A 15 52.38 -26.48 52.34
N SER A 16 53.50 -25.87 52.07
CA SER A 16 53.66 -24.43 51.88
C SER A 16 53.46 -23.93 50.44
N CYS A 17 53.25 -24.85 49.47
CA CYS A 17 52.99 -24.52 48.07
C CYS A 17 51.56 -24.81 47.62
N ILE A 18 50.60 -24.97 48.53
CA ILE A 18 49.16 -24.86 48.23
C ILE A 18 48.63 -23.63 48.95
N ALA A 19 49.21 -22.46 48.70
CA ALA A 19 48.44 -21.29 48.55
C ALA A 19 47.82 -21.42 47.15
N GLU A 20 46.75 -22.17 47.06
CA GLU A 20 45.82 -21.99 45.98
C GLU A 20 45.49 -20.49 45.98
N ASP A 21 46.04 -19.84 44.97
CA ASP A 21 45.37 -18.72 44.39
C ASP A 21 43.98 -19.26 43.99
N ARG A 22 43.03 -19.29 44.93
CA ARG A 22 41.63 -19.28 44.63
C ARG A 22 41.41 -17.90 44.01
N THR A 23 41.86 -17.70 42.79
CA THR A 23 41.02 -16.99 41.87
C THR A 23 39.70 -17.73 41.94
N GLU A 24 38.80 -17.23 42.80
CA GLU A 24 37.40 -17.55 42.66
C GLU A 24 37.12 -17.43 41.17
N CYS A 25 37.05 -18.55 40.49
CA CYS A 25 36.22 -18.63 39.29
C CYS A 25 34.83 -18.33 39.82
N THR A 26 34.56 -17.07 40.08
CA THR A 26 33.20 -16.55 40.19
C THR A 26 32.62 -16.81 38.82
N ASN A 27 31.97 -17.97 38.69
CA ASN A 27 31.01 -18.18 37.64
C ASN A 27 30.17 -16.91 37.68
N PRO A 28 30.18 -16.08 36.66
CA PRO A 28 29.45 -14.80 36.70
C PRO A 28 28.00 -15.16 37.02
N ARG A 29 27.55 -14.73 38.20
CA ARG A 29 26.15 -14.98 38.60
C ARG A 29 25.31 -14.16 37.62
N GLY A 30 24.25 -14.79 37.10
CA GLY A 30 23.26 -14.07 36.30
C GLY A 30 22.68 -12.89 37.09
N VAL A 31 22.42 -11.83 36.42
CA VAL A 31 21.76 -10.62 36.93
C VAL A 31 20.29 -10.67 36.52
N PHE A 32 19.38 -10.47 37.46
CA PHE A 32 17.97 -10.30 37.17
C PHE A 32 17.75 -8.88 36.62
N VAL A 33 17.35 -8.79 35.36
CA VAL A 33 17.11 -7.52 34.67
C VAL A 33 15.61 -7.25 34.64
N SER A 34 15.23 -6.02 35.02
CA SER A 34 13.88 -5.51 34.86
C SER A 34 13.88 -4.39 33.81
N LEU A 35 13.04 -4.51 32.78
CA LEU A 35 12.92 -3.60 31.67
C LEU A 35 11.45 -3.21 31.46
N THR A 36 11.19 -1.91 31.30
CA THR A 36 9.87 -1.40 30.89
C THR A 36 9.96 -0.82 29.48
N VAL A 37 9.00 -1.17 28.64
CA VAL A 37 8.91 -0.73 27.24
C VAL A 37 7.69 0.14 27.09
N ARG A 38 7.83 1.24 26.36
CA ARG A 38 6.69 2.10 25.98
C ARG A 38 6.83 2.60 24.55
N PRO A 39 5.73 2.94 23.88
CA PRO A 39 5.80 3.57 22.55
C PRO A 39 6.46 4.96 22.65
N GLU A 40 7.28 5.29 21.65
CA GLU A 40 7.78 6.64 21.48
C GLU A 40 6.63 7.62 21.24
N ARG A 41 6.76 8.84 21.72
CA ARG A 41 5.76 9.89 21.51
C ARG A 41 5.80 10.36 20.07
N MET A 42 4.68 10.26 19.35
CA MET A 42 4.54 10.94 18.06
C MET A 42 4.48 12.44 18.27
N SER A 43 5.10 13.20 17.38
CA SER A 43 5.22 14.67 17.46
C SER A 43 3.89 15.42 17.30
N SER A 44 2.76 14.75 17.08
CA SER A 44 1.45 15.39 16.98
C SER A 44 0.30 14.43 17.30
N VAL A 45 -0.66 14.89 18.07
CA VAL A 45 -1.63 14.07 18.78
C VAL A 45 -3.03 14.19 18.22
N THR A 46 -3.59 13.08 17.75
CA THR A 46 -4.88 12.57 18.20
C THR A 46 -4.64 11.09 18.52
N ARG A 47 -4.66 10.74 19.80
CA ARG A 47 -4.37 9.37 20.25
C ARG A 47 -5.64 8.57 20.16
N SER A 48 -5.69 7.56 19.27
CA SER A 48 -6.51 6.40 19.53
C SER A 48 -5.78 5.51 20.56
N ALA A 49 -6.51 4.85 21.45
CA ALA A 49 -5.93 3.99 22.48
C ALA A 49 -5.04 2.88 21.87
N ASP A 50 -5.36 2.44 20.68
CA ASP A 50 -4.71 1.32 19.98
C ASP A 50 -3.35 1.68 19.39
N GLU A 51 -3.09 2.97 19.10
CA GLU A 51 -1.79 3.45 18.59
C GLU A 51 -0.67 3.43 19.65
N THR A 52 -1.01 3.26 20.93
CA THR A 52 -0.07 3.27 22.07
C THR A 52 -0.04 1.97 22.83
N ALA A 53 -0.84 0.98 22.45
CA ALA A 53 -0.89 -0.30 23.11
C ALA A 53 0.32 -1.17 22.75
N ILE A 54 0.89 -1.83 23.77
CA ILE A 54 1.84 -2.94 23.61
C ILE A 54 1.13 -4.19 24.09
N ARG A 55 0.81 -5.10 23.18
CA ARG A 55 0.12 -6.37 23.47
C ARG A 55 1.06 -7.53 23.62
N ASP A 56 2.15 -7.53 22.86
CA ASP A 56 3.19 -8.55 22.91
C ASP A 56 4.55 -7.95 22.59
N LEU A 57 5.60 -8.62 23.09
CA LEU A 57 6.99 -8.26 22.91
C LEU A 57 7.83 -9.51 22.62
N ASN A 58 8.71 -9.40 21.64
CA ASN A 58 9.87 -10.26 21.47
C ASN A 58 11.13 -9.45 21.80
N LEU A 59 11.86 -9.85 22.83
CA LEU A 59 13.15 -9.29 23.21
C LEU A 59 14.25 -10.23 22.79
N TYR A 60 15.26 -9.70 22.13
CA TYR A 60 16.50 -10.40 21.80
C TYR A 60 17.70 -9.65 22.36
N LEU A 61 18.65 -10.40 22.90
CA LEU A 61 20.01 -9.91 23.18
C LEU A 61 20.98 -10.69 22.28
N TYR A 62 21.81 -9.96 21.58
CA TYR A 62 22.86 -10.50 20.71
C TYR A 62 24.23 -10.17 21.30
N ASP A 63 25.18 -11.11 21.18
CA ASP A 63 26.59 -10.88 21.48
C ASP A 63 27.27 -10.08 20.35
N ASP A 64 28.56 -9.75 20.56
CA ASP A 64 29.38 -9.01 19.57
C ASP A 64 29.57 -9.78 18.24
N ASN A 65 29.30 -11.10 18.23
CA ASN A 65 29.37 -11.93 17.03
C ASN A 65 28.02 -12.01 16.31
N GLY A 66 26.96 -11.41 16.87
CA GLY A 66 25.60 -11.45 16.33
C GLY A 66 24.84 -12.74 16.66
N ASN A 67 25.30 -13.54 17.64
CA ASN A 67 24.57 -14.71 18.10
C ASN A 67 23.52 -14.31 19.12
N VAL A 68 22.36 -14.96 19.08
CA VAL A 68 21.31 -14.80 20.08
C VAL A 68 21.77 -15.38 21.41
N VAL A 69 21.92 -14.55 22.42
CA VAL A 69 22.25 -14.93 23.80
C VAL A 69 20.99 -15.13 24.63
N LEU A 70 19.97 -14.34 24.34
CA LEU A 70 18.69 -14.40 25.03
C LEU A 70 17.56 -14.07 24.06
N HIS A 71 16.49 -14.86 24.12
CA HIS A 71 15.20 -14.52 23.55
C HIS A 71 14.11 -14.63 24.63
N ARG A 72 13.17 -13.68 24.64
CA ARG A 72 11.98 -13.70 25.50
C ARG A 72 10.77 -13.15 24.75
N TYR A 73 9.72 -13.95 24.73
CA TYR A 73 8.39 -13.53 24.29
C TYR A 73 7.45 -13.36 25.48
N GLN A 74 6.67 -12.29 25.49
CA GLN A 74 5.62 -12.11 26.49
C GLN A 74 4.54 -11.10 26.06
N THR A 75 3.41 -11.14 26.77
CA THR A 75 2.21 -10.30 26.51
C THR A 75 2.09 -9.13 27.51
N SER A 76 3.23 -8.54 27.89
CA SER A 76 3.31 -7.44 28.86
C SER A 76 4.38 -6.45 28.45
N ALA A 77 4.16 -5.18 28.73
CA ALA A 77 5.12 -4.10 28.49
C ALA A 77 6.30 -4.07 29.49
N THR A 78 6.31 -4.93 30.52
CA THR A 78 7.40 -5.05 31.47
C THR A 78 8.00 -6.44 31.42
N LEU A 79 9.28 -6.52 31.13
CA LEU A 79 10.06 -7.74 31.03
C LEU A 79 10.91 -7.95 32.28
N ARG A 80 11.05 -9.24 32.68
CA ARG A 80 12.03 -9.68 33.67
C ARG A 80 12.75 -10.90 33.14
N PHE A 81 14.06 -10.85 33.13
CA PHE A 81 14.90 -11.95 32.64
C PHE A 81 16.22 -12.00 33.40
N GLU A 82 16.88 -13.13 33.35
CA GLU A 82 18.23 -13.32 33.89
C GLU A 82 19.22 -13.34 32.74
N CYS A 83 20.31 -12.58 32.85
CA CYS A 83 21.37 -12.55 31.87
C CYS A 83 22.72 -12.38 32.54
N LEU A 84 23.79 -12.86 31.91
CA LEU A 84 25.15 -12.62 32.37
C LEU A 84 25.53 -11.15 32.21
N PRO A 85 26.42 -10.61 33.08
CA PRO A 85 27.03 -9.31 32.84
C PRO A 85 27.78 -9.28 31.51
N GLY A 86 27.68 -8.17 30.77
CA GLY A 86 28.32 -8.00 29.46
C GLY A 86 27.65 -6.91 28.64
N ASP A 87 28.24 -6.68 27.47
CA ASP A 87 27.69 -5.78 26.45
C ASP A 87 26.89 -6.57 25.43
N TYR A 88 25.73 -6.06 25.07
CA TYR A 88 24.78 -6.73 24.18
C TYR A 88 24.13 -5.71 23.24
N ARG A 89 23.78 -6.17 22.04
CA ARG A 89 22.82 -5.48 21.19
C ARG A 89 21.42 -5.95 21.56
N MET A 90 20.57 -5.05 22.00
CA MET A 90 19.19 -5.33 22.34
C MET A 90 18.27 -4.96 21.19
N CYS A 91 17.47 -5.92 20.75
CA CYS A 91 16.42 -5.73 19.73
C CYS A 91 15.07 -6.11 20.33
N ILE A 92 14.09 -5.22 20.19
CA ILE A 92 12.72 -5.42 20.65
C ILE A 92 11.79 -5.27 19.46
N ALA A 93 10.97 -6.30 19.20
CA ALA A 93 9.87 -6.25 18.25
C ALA A 93 8.56 -6.44 19.01
N ALA A 94 7.65 -5.46 18.90
CA ALA A 94 6.39 -5.43 19.63
C ALA A 94 5.20 -5.50 18.67
N ASN A 95 4.09 -6.08 19.16
CA ASN A 95 2.82 -6.18 18.46
C ASN A 95 2.89 -6.98 17.14
N LEU A 96 3.68 -8.04 17.11
CA LEU A 96 3.73 -8.96 15.99
C LEU A 96 2.78 -10.15 16.13
N GLY A 97 2.09 -10.25 17.29
CA GLY A 97 1.04 -11.24 17.56
C GLY A 97 1.54 -12.67 17.72
N ARG A 98 2.85 -12.89 17.78
CA ARG A 98 3.45 -14.22 17.87
C ARG A 98 4.84 -14.21 18.47
N ASP A 99 5.22 -15.35 19.01
CA ASP A 99 6.60 -15.68 19.33
C ASP A 99 7.39 -15.91 18.03
N LEU A 100 8.52 -15.23 17.89
CA LEU A 100 9.38 -15.31 16.70
C LEU A 100 10.41 -16.44 16.78
N GLY A 101 10.59 -17.07 17.97
CA GLY A 101 11.53 -18.18 18.18
C GLY A 101 12.98 -17.74 18.42
N ASP A 102 13.84 -18.73 18.73
CA ASP A 102 15.17 -18.48 19.31
C ASP A 102 16.31 -18.25 18.31
N ASN A 103 16.10 -18.46 17.01
CA ASN A 103 17.20 -18.55 16.03
C ASN A 103 17.15 -17.50 14.92
N LEU A 104 16.55 -16.34 15.16
CA LEU A 104 16.47 -15.29 14.15
C LEU A 104 17.65 -14.33 14.21
N LEU A 105 18.24 -14.04 13.07
CA LEU A 105 19.17 -12.94 12.93
C LEU A 105 18.37 -11.63 12.95
N TRP A 106 18.83 -10.62 13.69
CA TRP A 106 18.11 -9.35 13.84
C TRP A 106 17.73 -8.68 12.51
N LYS A 107 18.53 -8.85 11.45
CA LYS A 107 18.27 -8.32 10.11
C LYS A 107 17.15 -9.05 9.35
N ASP A 108 16.75 -10.24 9.80
CA ASP A 108 15.72 -11.05 9.11
C ASP A 108 14.30 -10.74 9.62
N PHE A 109 14.18 -9.82 10.58
CA PHE A 109 12.88 -9.40 11.09
C PHE A 109 12.21 -8.48 10.09
N THR A 110 11.04 -8.90 9.59
CA THR A 110 10.24 -8.13 8.65
C THR A 110 8.83 -7.91 9.17
N VAL A 111 8.27 -6.74 8.81
CA VAL A 111 6.84 -6.43 8.95
C VAL A 111 6.23 -6.36 7.57
N THR A 112 5.09 -7.04 7.41
CA THR A 112 4.29 -7.00 6.18
C THR A 112 3.21 -5.94 6.30
N HIS A 113 2.92 -5.26 5.20
CA HIS A 113 1.82 -4.29 5.13
C HIS A 113 0.48 -4.97 5.43
N ALA A 114 -0.39 -4.24 6.12
CA ALA A 114 -1.78 -4.62 6.34
C ALA A 114 -2.70 -3.41 6.11
N ASP A 115 -3.83 -3.63 5.44
CA ASP A 115 -4.82 -2.57 5.18
C ASP A 115 -5.42 -2.00 6.48
N LYS A 116 -5.45 -2.81 7.52
CA LYS A 116 -5.89 -2.44 8.87
C LYS A 116 -4.97 -3.04 9.92
N TYR A 117 -4.67 -2.24 10.90
CA TYR A 117 -3.89 -2.64 12.07
C TYR A 117 -4.77 -2.58 13.32
N ASP A 118 -4.92 -3.70 14.03
CA ASP A 118 -5.55 -3.72 15.36
C ASP A 118 -4.63 -3.08 16.41
N VAL A 119 -3.33 -3.27 16.24
CA VAL A 119 -2.26 -2.60 16.98
C VAL A 119 -1.10 -2.38 16.01
N LEU A 120 -0.34 -1.30 16.24
CA LEU A 120 0.77 -0.97 15.34
C LEU A 120 2.01 -1.79 15.69
N PRO A 121 2.70 -2.39 14.72
CA PRO A 121 4.00 -3.00 14.93
C PRO A 121 5.02 -1.95 15.32
N MET A 122 5.87 -2.27 16.31
CA MET A 122 6.86 -1.35 16.85
C MET A 122 8.19 -2.05 17.06
N ALA A 123 9.28 -1.30 17.04
CA ALA A 123 10.62 -1.83 17.20
C ALA A 123 11.53 -0.88 17.97
N TYR A 124 12.57 -1.47 18.54
CA TYR A 124 13.71 -0.77 19.14
C TYR A 124 14.98 -1.57 18.87
N GLU A 125 16.04 -0.86 18.61
CA GLU A 125 17.39 -1.40 18.51
C GLU A 125 18.36 -0.48 19.22
N GLY A 126 19.25 -1.03 20.02
CA GLY A 126 20.27 -0.25 20.73
C GLY A 126 21.22 -1.14 21.53
N ASP A 127 22.39 -0.60 21.85
CA ASP A 127 23.37 -1.27 22.67
C ASP A 127 23.03 -1.09 24.17
N ILE A 128 23.31 -2.16 24.92
CA ILE A 128 23.06 -2.18 26.37
C ILE A 128 24.21 -2.87 27.10
N THR A 129 24.59 -2.34 28.25
CA THR A 129 25.55 -2.97 29.16
C THR A 129 24.83 -3.49 30.39
N ILE A 130 24.93 -4.79 30.62
CA ILE A 130 24.44 -5.43 31.85
C ILE A 130 25.60 -5.52 32.83
N ILE A 131 25.49 -4.78 33.91
CA ILE A 131 26.51 -4.73 34.98
C ILE A 131 26.11 -5.59 36.17
N PRO A 132 27.09 -6.19 36.90
CA PRO A 132 26.79 -6.84 38.17
C PRO A 132 26.09 -5.87 39.13
N SER A 133 25.03 -6.33 39.81
CA SER A 133 24.35 -5.57 40.85
C SER A 133 24.58 -6.21 42.20
N ALA A 134 24.85 -5.41 43.21
CA ALA A 134 25.04 -5.85 44.59
C ALA A 134 23.81 -6.61 45.12
N ASP A 135 22.62 -6.18 44.70
CA ASP A 135 21.34 -6.79 45.08
C ASP A 135 20.90 -7.90 44.12
N GLY A 136 21.72 -8.21 43.10
CA GLY A 136 21.39 -9.18 42.05
C GLY A 136 20.28 -8.76 41.09
N VAL A 137 19.77 -7.51 41.20
CA VAL A 137 18.72 -6.95 40.32
C VAL A 137 19.21 -5.66 39.66
N LEU A 138 19.11 -5.58 38.34
CA LEU A 138 19.38 -4.40 37.53
C LEU A 138 18.06 -3.89 36.93
N THR A 139 17.72 -2.66 37.21
CA THR A 139 16.58 -1.99 36.56
C THR A 139 17.12 -1.10 35.44
N LEU A 140 16.76 -1.40 34.20
CA LEU A 140 17.13 -0.62 33.03
C LEU A 140 16.23 0.61 32.89
N PRO A 141 16.71 1.68 32.25
CA PRO A 141 15.86 2.78 31.82
C PRO A 141 14.70 2.29 30.94
N THR A 142 13.57 3.01 30.97
CA THR A 142 12.46 2.68 30.08
C THR A 142 12.88 2.83 28.63
N VAL A 143 12.65 1.78 27.84
CA VAL A 143 12.94 1.76 26.39
C VAL A 143 11.73 2.27 25.62
N GLU A 144 11.97 3.15 24.68
CA GLU A 144 10.95 3.69 23.78
C GLU A 144 11.02 2.98 22.43
N VAL A 145 9.93 2.25 22.05
CA VAL A 145 9.83 1.57 20.77
C VAL A 145 9.18 2.49 19.73
N GLN A 146 9.74 2.53 18.53
CA GLN A 146 9.23 3.27 17.39
C GLN A 146 8.23 2.43 16.60
N ARG A 147 7.19 3.07 16.05
CA ARG A 147 6.25 2.39 15.15
C ARG A 147 6.93 2.09 13.83
N CYS A 148 6.73 0.86 13.33
CA CYS A 148 7.23 0.45 12.01
C CYS A 148 6.39 1.00 10.85
N VAL A 149 5.33 1.72 11.13
CA VAL A 149 4.43 2.32 10.14
C VAL A 149 4.39 3.84 10.27
N SER A 150 3.98 4.50 9.18
CA SER A 150 3.61 5.92 9.17
C SER A 150 2.10 6.05 9.17
N LYS A 151 1.58 7.11 9.78
CA LYS A 151 0.17 7.50 9.71
C LYS A 151 0.00 8.62 8.69
N ILE A 152 -0.99 8.47 7.82
CA ILE A 152 -1.46 9.51 6.92
C ILE A 152 -2.86 9.92 7.37
N SER A 153 -3.03 11.20 7.71
CA SER A 153 -4.35 11.79 7.92
C SER A 153 -4.62 12.76 6.78
N TYR A 154 -5.69 12.54 6.05
CA TYR A 154 -6.08 13.43 4.96
C TYR A 154 -7.40 14.14 5.26
N ASN A 155 -7.48 15.39 4.80
CA ASN A 155 -8.69 16.19 4.78
C ASN A 155 -8.80 16.82 3.39
N ILE A 156 -9.80 16.39 2.61
CA ILE A 156 -10.03 16.79 1.24
C ILE A 156 -11.25 17.71 1.21
N THR A 157 -11.15 18.87 0.57
CA THR A 157 -12.24 19.82 0.45
C THR A 157 -12.30 20.35 -0.99
N VAL A 158 -13.46 20.25 -1.61
CA VAL A 158 -13.77 20.93 -2.87
C VAL A 158 -14.14 22.39 -2.56
N THR A 159 -13.47 23.35 -3.19
CA THR A 159 -13.73 24.75 -2.91
C THR A 159 -15.08 25.21 -3.53
N PRO A 160 -15.77 26.22 -2.94
CA PRO A 160 -17.05 26.69 -3.45
C PRO A 160 -17.01 27.17 -4.91
N ALA A 161 -15.86 27.63 -5.40
CA ALA A 161 -15.69 28.07 -6.78
C ALA A 161 -15.85 26.96 -7.83
N VAL A 162 -15.70 25.70 -7.41
CA VAL A 162 -15.81 24.49 -8.25
C VAL A 162 -16.74 23.46 -7.61
N ALA A 163 -17.81 23.91 -7.00
CA ALA A 163 -18.79 23.08 -6.30
C ALA A 163 -19.50 22.05 -7.19
N ASP A 164 -19.30 22.09 -8.49
CA ASP A 164 -19.74 21.11 -9.47
C ASP A 164 -18.78 19.90 -9.60
N ILE A 165 -17.64 19.93 -8.89
CA ILE A 165 -16.76 18.75 -8.74
C ILE A 165 -17.27 17.89 -7.59
N GLU A 166 -17.45 16.61 -7.84
CA GLU A 166 -17.87 15.61 -6.85
C GLU A 166 -16.74 14.60 -6.63
N LEU A 167 -16.34 14.42 -5.36
CA LEU A 167 -15.39 13.38 -4.99
C LEU A 167 -16.02 11.99 -5.20
N ARG A 168 -15.23 11.03 -5.64
CA ARG A 168 -15.64 9.64 -5.82
C ARG A 168 -14.91 8.69 -4.88
N SER A 169 -13.58 8.79 -4.85
CA SER A 169 -12.78 7.91 -4.02
C SER A 169 -11.41 8.50 -3.70
N VAL A 170 -10.74 7.86 -2.76
CA VAL A 170 -9.33 8.02 -2.47
C VAL A 170 -8.69 6.65 -2.31
N GLN A 171 -7.49 6.50 -2.82
CA GLN A 171 -6.73 5.27 -2.75
C GLN A 171 -5.25 5.58 -2.53
N LEU A 172 -4.57 4.78 -1.72
CA LEU A 172 -3.13 4.89 -1.47
C LEU A 172 -2.40 3.88 -2.36
N PHE A 173 -1.42 4.36 -3.12
CA PHE A 173 -0.65 3.62 -4.10
C PHE A 173 0.81 3.47 -3.70
N SER A 174 1.47 2.45 -4.25
CA SER A 174 2.90 2.17 -4.11
C SER A 174 3.34 2.05 -2.66
N VAL A 175 2.65 1.21 -1.90
CA VAL A 175 3.00 0.89 -0.51
C VAL A 175 3.92 -0.32 -0.49
N PRO A 176 5.10 -0.27 0.17
CA PRO A 176 5.94 -1.45 0.32
C PRO A 176 5.18 -2.62 0.95
N ARG A 177 5.29 -3.83 0.38
CA ARG A 177 4.65 -5.05 0.92
C ARG A 177 5.27 -5.48 2.23
N SER A 178 6.58 -5.26 2.39
CA SER A 178 7.30 -5.60 3.63
C SER A 178 8.53 -4.72 3.78
N VAL A 179 8.94 -4.50 5.02
CA VAL A 179 10.18 -3.79 5.36
C VAL A 179 10.89 -4.50 6.49
N SER A 180 12.22 -4.32 6.57
CA SER A 180 12.99 -4.75 7.74
C SER A 180 12.61 -3.91 8.96
N VAL A 181 12.38 -4.57 10.09
CA VAL A 181 11.98 -3.90 11.35
C VAL A 181 13.11 -3.05 11.92
N PHE A 182 14.36 -3.50 11.75
CA PHE A 182 15.55 -2.84 12.30
C PHE A 182 16.36 -2.06 11.25
N ASP A 183 15.86 -1.98 10.00
CA ASP A 183 16.42 -1.13 8.96
C ASP A 183 15.30 -0.45 8.16
N MET A 184 14.46 0.30 8.86
CA MET A 184 13.32 1.01 8.27
C MET A 184 13.72 2.20 7.37
N ALA A 185 14.99 2.56 7.36
CA ALA A 185 15.56 3.58 6.48
C ALA A 185 16.36 2.99 5.31
N ALA A 186 16.27 1.68 5.10
CA ALA A 186 16.89 0.99 3.97
C ALA A 186 16.52 1.63 2.63
N ALA A 187 17.38 1.49 1.64
CA ALA A 187 17.06 1.87 0.27
C ALA A 187 15.81 1.11 -0.21
N PRO A 188 14.90 1.77 -0.93
CA PRO A 188 13.70 1.14 -1.45
C PRO A 188 14.05 0.11 -2.52
N SER A 189 13.16 -0.86 -2.74
CA SER A 189 13.28 -1.79 -3.86
C SER A 189 12.96 -1.08 -5.18
N ASP A 190 13.71 -1.40 -6.22
CA ASP A 190 13.41 -0.95 -7.59
C ASP A 190 12.38 -1.87 -8.28
N ASN A 191 12.08 -3.04 -7.68
CA ASN A 191 11.11 -3.97 -8.24
C ASN A 191 9.67 -3.55 -7.89
N PRO A 192 8.80 -3.23 -8.86
CA PRO A 192 7.42 -2.85 -8.60
C PRO A 192 6.58 -3.95 -7.92
N ASP A 193 6.96 -5.23 -8.05
CA ASP A 193 6.26 -6.34 -7.39
C ASP A 193 6.41 -6.34 -5.86
N ASP A 194 7.37 -5.59 -5.32
CA ASP A 194 7.57 -5.42 -3.88
C ASP A 194 6.61 -4.36 -3.28
N TYR A 195 5.75 -3.77 -4.10
CA TYR A 195 4.75 -2.79 -3.71
C TYR A 195 3.33 -3.32 -3.90
N THR A 196 2.40 -2.68 -3.24
CA THR A 196 0.96 -2.96 -3.33
C THR A 196 0.18 -1.66 -3.24
N ASP A 197 -1.06 -1.70 -3.72
CA ASP A 197 -2.00 -0.61 -3.57
C ASP A 197 -3.02 -0.98 -2.50
N CYS A 198 -3.40 0.00 -1.67
CA CYS A 198 -4.43 -0.20 -0.67
C CYS A 198 -5.82 -0.25 -1.31
N PRO A 199 -6.82 -0.83 -0.63
CA PRO A 199 -8.20 -0.78 -1.08
C PRO A 199 -8.69 0.65 -1.31
N GLU A 200 -9.49 0.83 -2.36
CA GLU A 200 -10.16 2.09 -2.64
C GLU A 200 -11.20 2.41 -1.57
N VAL A 201 -11.23 3.67 -1.13
CA VAL A 201 -12.22 4.19 -0.18
C VAL A 201 -13.15 5.14 -0.90
N GLY A 202 -14.44 4.79 -0.99
CA GLY A 202 -15.47 5.65 -1.59
C GLY A 202 -15.69 6.93 -0.79
N LEU A 203 -15.77 8.06 -1.48
CA LEU A 203 -15.93 9.39 -0.89
C LEU A 203 -17.18 10.06 -1.49
N PRO A 204 -18.33 10.04 -0.81
CA PRO A 204 -19.49 10.77 -1.29
C PRO A 204 -19.39 12.28 -0.98
N GLY A 205 -19.58 13.13 -1.99
CA GLY A 205 -19.78 14.57 -1.80
C GLY A 205 -18.55 15.43 -2.07
N GLN A 206 -18.40 16.53 -1.33
CA GLN A 206 -17.40 17.59 -1.57
C GLN A 206 -16.36 17.71 -0.47
N GLN A 207 -16.47 16.91 0.57
CA GLN A 207 -15.55 16.88 1.70
C GLN A 207 -15.33 15.44 2.15
N ALA A 208 -14.10 15.13 2.45
CA ALA A 208 -13.73 13.82 2.97
C ALA A 208 -12.54 13.93 3.92
N ALA A 209 -12.53 13.12 4.95
CA ALA A 209 -11.40 12.99 5.85
C ALA A 209 -11.22 11.52 6.24
N GLY A 210 -9.99 11.11 6.47
CA GLY A 210 -9.68 9.75 6.90
C GLY A 210 -8.23 9.58 7.30
N ASP A 211 -7.95 8.41 7.83
CA ASP A 211 -6.62 7.98 8.24
C ASP A 211 -6.27 6.67 7.54
N CYS A 212 -5.03 6.51 7.13
CA CYS A 212 -4.46 5.24 6.69
C CYS A 212 -3.04 5.06 7.20
N TYR A 213 -2.55 3.83 7.15
CA TYR A 213 -1.19 3.50 7.57
C TYR A 213 -0.44 2.83 6.43
N LEU A 214 0.86 3.11 6.32
CA LEU A 214 1.74 2.45 5.37
C LEU A 214 3.11 2.19 5.98
N LEU A 215 3.81 1.22 5.43
CA LEU A 215 5.20 0.97 5.75
C LEU A 215 6.09 2.08 5.20
N PRO A 216 7.27 2.34 5.80
CA PRO A 216 8.20 3.34 5.32
C PRO A 216 8.63 3.04 3.87
N ASN A 217 8.73 4.12 3.08
CA ASN A 217 9.14 4.09 1.68
C ASN A 217 10.13 5.23 1.42
N MET A 218 11.41 4.92 1.38
CA MET A 218 12.50 5.89 1.35
C MET A 218 12.97 6.20 -0.08
N GLN A 219 12.09 6.80 -0.90
CA GLN A 219 12.30 7.06 -2.34
C GLN A 219 13.26 8.23 -2.65
N GLY A 220 13.78 8.88 -1.62
CA GLY A 220 14.80 9.90 -1.77
C GLY A 220 14.28 11.31 -1.99
N VAL A 221 15.17 12.17 -2.47
CA VAL A 221 14.90 13.59 -2.73
C VAL A 221 15.29 13.93 -4.17
N VAL A 222 14.32 14.48 -4.93
CA VAL A 222 14.54 15.00 -6.28
C VAL A 222 14.77 16.50 -6.18
N ALA A 223 16.02 16.91 -5.99
CA ALA A 223 16.41 18.31 -5.68
C ALA A 223 16.04 19.33 -6.77
N THR A 224 15.77 18.88 -7.99
CA THR A 224 15.35 19.73 -9.10
C THR A 224 13.91 20.22 -8.99
N ILE A 225 13.08 19.55 -8.17
CA ILE A 225 11.69 19.92 -7.94
C ILE A 225 11.62 21.04 -6.91
N THR A 226 11.34 22.24 -7.35
CA THR A 226 11.23 23.45 -6.52
C THR A 226 9.81 23.99 -6.40
N ASP A 227 8.91 23.58 -7.29
CA ASP A 227 7.50 23.93 -7.30
C ASP A 227 6.65 22.71 -6.92
N GLN A 228 5.63 22.94 -6.11
CA GLN A 228 4.69 21.93 -5.68
C GLN A 228 4.00 21.19 -6.85
N LYS A 229 3.70 21.90 -7.95
CA LYS A 229 3.08 21.32 -9.15
C LYS A 229 3.98 20.31 -9.87
N GLN A 230 5.30 20.47 -9.72
CA GLN A 230 6.29 19.53 -10.28
C GLN A 230 6.44 18.24 -9.47
N LYS A 231 5.82 18.15 -8.27
CA LYS A 231 5.71 16.91 -7.52
C LYS A 231 4.55 16.07 -8.08
N ASN A 232 4.74 15.56 -9.27
CA ASN A 232 3.75 14.97 -10.14
C ASN A 232 4.23 13.61 -10.69
N PRO A 233 3.40 12.85 -11.43
CA PRO A 233 3.77 11.54 -11.96
C PRO A 233 5.00 11.53 -12.88
N GLU A 234 5.26 12.60 -13.62
CA GLU A 234 6.40 12.67 -14.54
C GLU A 234 7.75 12.79 -13.84
N ASN A 235 7.77 13.44 -12.67
CA ASN A 235 9.00 13.77 -11.95
C ASN A 235 9.23 12.90 -10.70
N ALA A 236 8.21 12.16 -10.26
CA ALA A 236 8.30 11.31 -9.08
C ALA A 236 9.14 10.06 -9.37
N PRO A 237 9.87 9.53 -8.36
CA PRO A 237 10.43 8.19 -8.44
C PRO A 237 9.32 7.15 -8.72
N ALA A 238 9.64 6.12 -9.51
CA ALA A 238 8.66 5.16 -10.03
C ALA A 238 7.79 4.50 -8.94
N ASN A 239 8.39 4.21 -7.78
CA ASN A 239 7.72 3.53 -6.67
C ASN A 239 7.41 4.49 -5.49
N ALA A 240 7.34 5.81 -5.75
CA ALA A 240 7.00 6.78 -4.72
C ALA A 240 5.51 6.63 -4.30
N SER A 241 5.26 6.59 -2.99
CA SER A 241 3.89 6.46 -2.48
C SER A 241 3.08 7.74 -2.67
N TYR A 242 1.82 7.61 -3.09
CA TYR A 242 0.92 8.74 -3.31
C TYR A 242 -0.54 8.39 -2.99
N LEU A 243 -1.34 9.40 -2.68
CA LEU A 243 -2.79 9.32 -2.68
C LEU A 243 -3.31 9.71 -4.07
N LEU A 244 -4.13 8.86 -4.66
CA LEU A 244 -4.94 9.16 -5.84
C LEU A 244 -6.35 9.52 -5.39
N ILE A 245 -6.77 10.76 -5.67
CA ILE A 245 -8.13 11.21 -5.41
C ILE A 245 -8.86 11.24 -6.73
N ARG A 246 -9.98 10.54 -6.79
CA ARG A 246 -10.87 10.53 -7.93
C ARG A 246 -12.04 11.45 -7.70
N ALA A 247 -12.38 12.20 -8.73
CA ALA A 247 -13.55 13.07 -8.75
C ALA A 247 -14.19 13.08 -10.13
N VAL A 248 -15.38 13.64 -10.25
CA VAL A 248 -16.06 13.86 -11.52
C VAL A 248 -16.55 15.30 -11.59
N ARG A 249 -16.55 15.85 -12.81
CA ARG A 249 -17.15 17.14 -13.15
C ARG A 249 -17.96 16.99 -14.42
N GLY A 250 -19.28 16.83 -14.29
CA GLY A 250 -20.11 16.42 -15.42
C GLY A 250 -19.68 15.06 -15.96
N SER A 251 -19.30 14.98 -17.22
CA SER A 251 -18.77 13.75 -17.85
C SER A 251 -17.26 13.54 -17.68
N LYS A 252 -16.54 14.53 -17.16
CA LYS A 252 -15.10 14.43 -16.94
C LYS A 252 -14.78 13.63 -15.71
N ILE A 253 -13.84 12.71 -15.82
CA ILE A 253 -13.20 12.00 -14.73
C ILE A 253 -11.90 12.71 -14.41
N LEU A 254 -11.70 13.01 -13.14
CA LEU A 254 -10.55 13.74 -12.62
C LEU A 254 -9.74 12.84 -11.71
N ALA A 255 -8.42 12.85 -11.87
CA ALA A 255 -7.47 12.14 -11.03
C ALA A 255 -6.44 13.14 -10.49
N TYR A 256 -6.37 13.26 -9.16
CA TYR A 256 -5.42 14.14 -8.47
C TYR A 256 -4.38 13.29 -7.77
N TYR A 257 -3.10 13.52 -8.10
CA TYR A 257 -1.95 12.80 -7.58
C TYR A 257 -1.29 13.58 -6.45
N ILE A 258 -1.33 13.06 -5.24
CA ILE A 258 -0.75 13.69 -4.04
C ILE A 258 0.38 12.82 -3.51
N TYR A 259 1.60 13.07 -3.98
CA TYR A 259 2.79 12.35 -3.55
C TYR A 259 3.16 12.64 -2.11
N LEU A 260 3.45 11.59 -1.34
CA LEU A 260 3.86 11.68 0.05
C LEU A 260 5.34 12.08 0.18
N GLY A 261 5.73 12.49 1.37
CA GLY A 261 7.11 12.84 1.69
C GLY A 261 7.23 13.94 2.74
N GLY A 262 8.45 14.32 3.08
CA GLY A 262 8.74 15.29 4.13
C GLY A 262 8.41 16.74 3.78
N ASN A 263 8.16 17.05 2.49
CA ASN A 263 7.76 18.38 2.02
C ASN A 263 6.84 18.29 0.80
N ASN A 264 6.33 19.45 0.34
CA ASN A 264 5.42 19.53 -0.80
C ASN A 264 6.10 19.56 -2.17
N THR A 265 7.44 19.48 -2.22
CA THR A 265 8.22 19.61 -3.46
C THR A 265 9.07 18.38 -3.70
N SER A 266 10.25 18.33 -3.15
CA SER A 266 11.35 17.47 -3.58
C SER A 266 11.49 16.14 -2.80
N ASP A 267 10.96 16.05 -1.57
CA ASP A 267 11.15 14.87 -0.71
C ASP A 267 10.02 13.86 -0.91
N PHE A 268 10.38 12.62 -1.30
CA PHE A 268 9.49 11.48 -1.49
C PHE A 268 9.68 10.39 -0.41
N ASN A 269 10.36 10.72 0.69
CA ASN A 269 10.60 9.78 1.77
C ASN A 269 9.40 9.70 2.71
N VAL A 270 8.83 8.52 2.83
CA VAL A 270 7.87 8.18 3.88
C VAL A 270 8.62 7.46 5.00
N ARG A 271 8.78 8.13 6.14
CA ARG A 271 9.58 7.64 7.28
C ARG A 271 8.71 6.92 8.28
N ALA A 272 9.23 5.85 8.88
CA ALA A 272 8.59 5.17 10.00
C ALA A 272 8.31 6.14 11.17
N ASN A 273 7.33 5.81 12.00
CA ASN A 273 6.92 6.57 13.18
C ASN A 273 6.56 8.06 12.89
N ALA A 274 6.25 8.39 11.63
CA ALA A 274 5.87 9.73 11.19
C ALA A 274 4.35 9.86 11.05
N HIS A 275 3.84 11.08 11.26
CA HIS A 275 2.44 11.43 10.99
C HIS A 275 2.37 12.52 9.93
N TYR A 276 1.93 12.15 8.72
CA TYR A 276 1.71 13.07 7.62
C TYR A 276 0.27 13.58 7.66
N ARG A 277 0.10 14.89 7.68
CA ARG A 277 -1.22 15.56 7.66
C ARG A 277 -1.39 16.27 6.34
N LEU A 278 -2.33 15.80 5.54
CA LEU A 278 -2.60 16.31 4.22
C LEU A 278 -3.90 17.12 4.25
N ASN A 279 -3.79 18.44 4.10
CA ASN A 279 -4.93 19.31 3.85
C ASN A 279 -4.98 19.63 2.36
N ILE A 280 -5.94 19.04 1.65
CA ILE A 280 -6.02 19.04 0.21
C ILE A 280 -7.24 19.88 -0.19
N SER A 281 -7.01 20.96 -0.92
CA SER A 281 -8.07 21.80 -1.47
C SER A 281 -8.15 21.60 -2.97
N ILE A 282 -9.28 21.07 -3.45
CA ILE A 282 -9.57 20.95 -4.88
C ILE A 282 -10.00 22.32 -5.39
N LEU A 283 -9.18 22.91 -6.24
CA LEU A 283 -9.36 24.28 -6.77
C LEU A 283 -9.88 24.28 -8.22
N GLY A 284 -9.85 23.16 -8.92
CA GLY A 284 -10.25 23.05 -10.31
C GLY A 284 -9.86 21.73 -10.96
N ASP A 285 -10.09 21.66 -12.25
CA ASP A 285 -9.78 20.54 -13.14
C ASP A 285 -8.79 20.91 -14.24
N SER A 286 -8.03 21.99 -14.05
CA SER A 286 -7.11 22.50 -15.07
C SER A 286 -5.83 21.66 -15.12
N GLU A 287 -5.54 21.08 -16.27
CA GLU A 287 -4.31 20.35 -16.58
C GLU A 287 -3.03 21.22 -16.58
N VAL A 288 -3.16 22.55 -16.40
CA VAL A 288 -2.02 23.42 -16.08
C VAL A 288 -1.38 23.03 -14.74
N ASP A 289 -2.15 22.41 -13.84
CA ASP A 289 -1.61 21.71 -12.69
C ASP A 289 -1.33 20.26 -13.08
N THR A 290 -0.08 19.95 -13.37
CA THR A 290 0.39 18.65 -13.84
C THR A 290 0.25 17.50 -12.81
N ARG A 291 -0.33 17.78 -11.64
CA ARG A 291 -0.80 16.76 -10.67
C ARG A 291 -2.21 16.28 -11.00
N ILE A 292 -2.86 16.85 -11.98
CA ILE A 292 -4.23 16.54 -12.38
C ILE A 292 -4.18 15.93 -13.77
N SER A 293 -4.77 14.75 -13.93
CA SER A 293 -5.16 14.24 -15.24
C SER A 293 -6.68 14.23 -15.37
N SER A 294 -7.18 14.40 -16.57
CA SER A 294 -8.63 14.38 -16.83
C SER A 294 -8.94 13.72 -18.16
N TYR A 295 -10.02 12.95 -18.19
CA TYR A 295 -10.56 12.37 -19.41
C TYR A 295 -12.07 12.24 -19.31
N ALA A 296 -12.73 12.16 -20.47
CA ALA A 296 -14.14 11.81 -20.55
C ALA A 296 -14.32 10.65 -21.54
N VAL A 297 -15.26 9.78 -21.24
CA VAL A 297 -15.64 8.69 -22.14
C VAL A 297 -17.05 8.95 -22.64
N ASN A 298 -17.24 8.89 -23.95
CA ASN A 298 -18.53 8.96 -24.59
C ASN A 298 -18.73 7.73 -25.48
N VAL A 299 -19.82 7.02 -25.28
CA VAL A 299 -20.15 5.81 -26.04
C VAL A 299 -21.48 6.03 -26.74
N HIS A 300 -21.47 5.94 -28.06
CA HIS A 300 -22.68 6.13 -28.83
C HIS A 300 -22.69 5.26 -30.10
N ASP A 301 -23.87 5.07 -30.64
CA ASP A 301 -24.08 4.48 -31.96
C ASP A 301 -23.90 5.55 -33.04
N THR A 302 -22.99 5.35 -33.97
CA THR A 302 -22.73 6.33 -35.05
C THR A 302 -23.87 6.44 -36.06
N TYR A 303 -24.85 5.53 -36.01
CA TYR A 303 -26.02 5.52 -36.88
C TYR A 303 -27.32 5.94 -36.19
N GLU A 304 -27.22 6.66 -35.09
CA GLU A 304 -28.38 7.05 -34.28
C GLU A 304 -29.47 7.79 -35.07
N GLU A 305 -29.09 8.65 -36.00
CA GLU A 305 -30.03 9.34 -36.89
C GLU A 305 -30.65 8.46 -37.99
N ASN A 306 -29.98 7.31 -38.29
CA ASN A 306 -30.41 6.34 -39.30
C ASN A 306 -30.83 5.01 -38.66
N SER A 307 -30.90 4.92 -37.36
CA SER A 307 -31.41 3.75 -36.65
C SER A 307 -32.92 3.63 -36.81
N VAL A 308 -33.24 3.67 -38.01
CA VAL A 308 -34.44 3.11 -38.52
C VAL A 308 -34.38 1.67 -38.17
N GLY A 309 -35.03 1.36 -37.13
CA GLY A 309 -35.15 0.05 -36.54
C GLY A 309 -34.70 -1.08 -37.43
N GLY A 310 -33.78 -1.86 -36.92
CA GLY A 310 -33.09 -2.86 -37.70
C GLY A 310 -34.02 -3.71 -38.53
N TYR A 311 -33.71 -3.82 -39.78
CA TYR A 311 -34.38 -4.76 -40.62
C TYR A 311 -33.99 -6.16 -40.18
N CYS A 312 -34.94 -6.94 -39.70
CA CYS A 312 -34.74 -8.34 -39.32
C CYS A 312 -34.21 -9.21 -40.50
N THR A 313 -34.23 -8.73 -41.73
CA THR A 313 -33.85 -9.50 -42.91
C THR A 313 -32.41 -9.39 -43.34
N TYR A 314 -31.71 -8.33 -42.96
CA TYR A 314 -30.34 -8.08 -43.39
C TYR A 314 -29.52 -7.55 -42.22
N ASN A 315 -29.08 -8.29 -41.35
CA ASN A 315 -28.14 -8.01 -40.29
C ASN A 315 -27.20 -6.81 -40.60
N PRO A 316 -27.70 -5.56 -40.55
CA PRO A 316 -26.93 -4.42 -40.95
C PRO A 316 -25.79 -4.22 -39.97
N LEU A 317 -24.61 -3.96 -40.49
CA LEU A 317 -23.48 -3.55 -39.69
C LEU A 317 -23.81 -2.19 -39.05
N GLN A 318 -23.76 -2.13 -37.74
CA GLN A 318 -23.84 -0.91 -37.01
C GLN A 318 -22.44 -0.55 -36.46
N MET A 319 -22.23 0.71 -36.23
CA MET A 319 -20.93 1.18 -35.75
C MET A 319 -21.11 1.76 -34.37
N LEU A 320 -20.41 1.16 -33.42
CA LEU A 320 -20.26 1.65 -32.06
C LEU A 320 -19.03 2.55 -32.02
N ALA A 321 -19.16 3.76 -31.51
CA ALA A 321 -18.03 4.63 -31.22
C ALA A 321 -17.79 4.73 -29.72
N VAL A 322 -16.55 4.52 -29.31
CA VAL A 322 -16.04 4.84 -27.99
C VAL A 322 -15.07 6.00 -28.16
N GLU A 323 -15.48 7.17 -27.75
CA GLU A 323 -14.69 8.40 -27.85
C GLU A 323 -14.05 8.71 -26.51
N ILE A 324 -12.75 8.98 -26.53
CA ILE A 324 -11.99 9.44 -25.38
C ILE A 324 -11.61 10.89 -25.62
N ASP A 325 -12.04 11.79 -24.76
CA ASP A 325 -11.68 13.21 -24.74
C ASP A 325 -10.75 13.48 -23.56
N GLY A 326 -9.70 14.25 -23.76
CA GLY A 326 -8.63 14.46 -22.78
C GLY A 326 -7.63 13.31 -22.72
N SER A 327 -6.75 13.32 -21.73
CA SER A 327 -5.72 12.31 -21.53
C SER A 327 -5.84 11.67 -20.15
N PRO A 328 -6.02 10.34 -20.07
CA PRO A 328 -5.99 9.63 -18.78
C PRO A 328 -4.57 9.50 -18.20
N ALA A 329 -3.52 9.76 -19.00
CA ALA A 329 -2.14 9.54 -18.59
C ALA A 329 -1.81 10.14 -17.19
N PRO A 330 -1.07 9.44 -16.34
CA PRO A 330 -0.36 8.17 -16.59
C PRO A 330 -1.23 6.92 -16.55
N LEU A 331 -2.54 7.02 -16.34
CA LEU A 331 -3.45 5.89 -16.34
C LEU A 331 -3.70 5.39 -17.78
N THR A 332 -3.92 4.09 -17.92
CA THR A 332 -4.31 3.45 -19.18
C THR A 332 -5.76 2.98 -19.11
N LEU A 333 -6.46 3.03 -20.26
CA LEU A 333 -7.86 2.61 -20.33
C LEU A 333 -7.99 1.23 -20.95
N ARG A 334 -8.89 0.42 -20.39
CA ARG A 334 -9.32 -0.88 -20.92
C ARG A 334 -10.80 -0.80 -21.24
N GLY A 335 -11.18 -1.28 -22.41
CA GLY A 335 -12.58 -1.37 -22.81
C GLY A 335 -13.04 -2.84 -22.83
N ARG A 336 -14.32 -3.05 -22.49
CA ARG A 336 -14.97 -4.36 -22.62
C ARG A 336 -16.41 -4.16 -23.11
N ILE A 337 -16.86 -5.03 -24.03
CA ILE A 337 -18.25 -5.07 -24.45
C ILE A 337 -18.89 -6.40 -24.02
N GLY A 338 -20.12 -6.36 -23.54
CA GLY A 338 -20.94 -7.51 -23.20
C GLY A 338 -22.37 -7.32 -23.65
N VAL A 339 -23.20 -8.34 -23.59
CA VAL A 339 -24.62 -8.27 -23.89
C VAL A 339 -25.40 -8.32 -22.58
N ALA A 340 -26.05 -7.19 -22.24
CA ALA A 340 -26.86 -7.09 -21.04
C ALA A 340 -28.28 -7.68 -21.25
N GLN A 341 -28.83 -7.55 -22.45
CA GLN A 341 -30.14 -8.08 -22.82
C GLN A 341 -30.15 -8.60 -24.25
N GLY A 342 -30.67 -9.79 -24.49
CA GLY A 342 -30.75 -10.42 -25.79
C GLY A 342 -29.90 -11.70 -25.86
N ASN A 343 -29.69 -12.21 -27.09
CA ASN A 343 -28.92 -13.44 -27.30
C ASN A 343 -27.45 -13.14 -27.49
N ALA A 344 -26.65 -13.29 -26.41
CA ALA A 344 -25.22 -13.06 -26.43
C ALA A 344 -24.46 -13.91 -27.46
N GLY A 345 -24.90 -15.15 -27.75
CA GLY A 345 -24.29 -16.03 -28.74
C GLY A 345 -24.43 -15.58 -30.16
N ALA A 346 -25.37 -14.67 -30.44
CA ALA A 346 -25.66 -14.12 -31.75
C ALA A 346 -25.00 -12.77 -32.02
N PHE A 347 -24.48 -12.12 -31.00
CA PHE A 347 -23.88 -10.80 -31.08
C PHE A 347 -22.41 -10.89 -31.53
N CYS A 348 -22.04 -10.11 -32.52
CA CYS A 348 -20.68 -10.07 -33.07
C CYS A 348 -20.07 -8.68 -32.97
N LEU A 349 -18.79 -8.64 -32.67
CA LEU A 349 -17.93 -7.45 -32.73
C LEU A 349 -16.89 -7.66 -33.84
N ASN A 350 -16.87 -6.76 -34.82
CA ASN A 350 -15.99 -6.88 -35.98
C ASN A 350 -16.02 -8.29 -36.61
N GLY A 351 -17.24 -8.86 -36.74
CA GLY A 351 -17.48 -10.17 -37.34
C GLY A 351 -17.15 -11.39 -36.45
N SER A 352 -16.75 -11.21 -35.22
CA SER A 352 -16.46 -12.28 -34.26
C SER A 352 -17.44 -12.28 -33.10
N PRO A 353 -17.94 -13.45 -32.63
CA PRO A 353 -18.88 -13.55 -31.52
C PRO A 353 -18.32 -12.90 -30.24
N VAL A 354 -19.18 -12.19 -29.52
CA VAL A 354 -18.83 -11.54 -28.25
C VAL A 354 -18.88 -12.53 -27.07
N GLY A 355 -19.80 -13.49 -27.10
CA GLY A 355 -19.99 -14.46 -26.02
C GLY A 355 -20.40 -13.76 -24.72
N GLU A 356 -19.74 -14.13 -23.60
CA GLU A 356 -19.97 -13.52 -22.28
C GLU A 356 -19.34 -12.13 -22.11
N GLY A 357 -18.56 -11.69 -23.06
CA GLY A 357 -17.92 -10.39 -23.13
C GLY A 357 -16.60 -10.44 -23.89
N ARG A 358 -16.22 -9.32 -24.47
CA ARG A 358 -15.02 -9.18 -25.28
C ARG A 358 -14.31 -7.88 -25.01
N ASP A 359 -12.98 -7.94 -24.95
CA ASP A 359 -12.16 -6.75 -24.75
C ASP A 359 -12.13 -5.88 -26.01
N LEU A 360 -12.19 -4.58 -25.80
CA LEU A 360 -12.04 -3.54 -26.82
C LEU A 360 -10.62 -2.98 -26.72
N THR A 361 -9.92 -2.93 -27.83
CA THR A 361 -8.63 -2.23 -27.89
C THR A 361 -8.90 -0.74 -27.99
N LEU A 362 -8.59 0.00 -26.92
CA LEU A 362 -8.67 1.45 -26.89
C LEU A 362 -7.28 2.04 -27.15
N PRO A 363 -7.14 3.13 -27.92
CA PRO A 363 -5.84 3.74 -28.14
C PRO A 363 -5.38 4.52 -26.91
N GLU A 364 -4.09 4.72 -26.82
CA GLU A 364 -3.46 5.56 -25.81
C GLU A 364 -3.72 7.07 -26.02
N GLN A 365 -4.09 7.44 -27.26
CA GLN A 365 -4.33 8.84 -27.63
C GLN A 365 -5.82 9.16 -27.67
N PRO A 366 -6.22 10.38 -27.34
CA PRO A 366 -7.60 10.85 -27.47
C PRO A 366 -8.14 10.67 -28.87
N GLY A 367 -9.42 10.36 -28.97
CA GLY A 367 -10.12 10.25 -30.26
C GLY A 367 -11.18 9.16 -30.29
N PRO A 368 -11.90 9.06 -31.41
CA PRO A 368 -12.93 8.06 -31.60
C PRO A 368 -12.33 6.69 -31.94
N ASN A 369 -12.84 5.65 -31.28
CA ASN A 369 -12.61 4.26 -31.61
C ASN A 369 -13.89 3.66 -32.11
N VAL A 370 -13.89 3.20 -33.35
CA VAL A 370 -15.09 2.71 -34.03
C VAL A 370 -15.03 1.20 -34.19
N PHE A 371 -16.07 0.53 -33.73
CA PHE A 371 -16.20 -0.92 -33.78
C PHE A 371 -17.45 -1.31 -34.57
N GLY A 372 -17.37 -2.28 -35.46
CA GLY A 372 -18.52 -2.85 -36.12
C GLY A 372 -19.27 -3.81 -35.20
N VAL A 373 -20.56 -3.58 -34.99
CA VAL A 373 -21.43 -4.46 -34.17
C VAL A 373 -22.57 -4.99 -35.05
N ASN A 374 -22.81 -6.31 -35.01
CA ASN A 374 -23.90 -6.94 -35.71
C ASN A 374 -24.29 -8.30 -35.10
N TYR A 375 -25.37 -8.90 -35.63
CA TYR A 375 -25.76 -10.27 -35.28
C TYR A 375 -25.19 -11.27 -36.25
N ALA A 376 -24.95 -12.49 -35.80
CA ALA A 376 -24.54 -13.59 -36.66
C ALA A 376 -25.60 -13.86 -37.73
N PRO A 377 -25.21 -14.19 -38.97
CA PRO A 377 -26.14 -14.48 -40.04
C PRO A 377 -27.12 -15.63 -39.68
N GLY A 378 -28.41 -15.46 -40.03
CA GLY A 378 -29.45 -16.48 -39.83
C GLY A 378 -30.16 -16.41 -38.47
N ILE A 379 -29.79 -15.49 -37.58
CA ILE A 379 -30.53 -15.25 -36.34
C ILE A 379 -31.54 -14.14 -36.54
N TYR A 380 -32.80 -14.50 -36.42
CA TYR A 380 -33.93 -13.58 -36.54
C TYR A 380 -34.39 -13.21 -35.15
N THR A 381 -34.53 -11.92 -34.90
CA THR A 381 -35.18 -11.38 -33.71
C THR A 381 -36.64 -11.07 -34.01
N THR A 382 -37.52 -11.21 -33.03
CA THR A 382 -38.92 -10.81 -33.18
C THR A 382 -39.03 -9.29 -33.32
N VAL A 383 -39.99 -8.85 -34.14
CA VAL A 383 -40.32 -7.40 -34.24
C VAL A 383 -40.55 -6.81 -32.88
N ASN A 384 -40.01 -5.61 -32.65
CA ASN A 384 -39.96 -4.90 -31.39
C ASN A 384 -39.13 -5.55 -30.26
N SER A 385 -38.35 -6.59 -30.55
CA SER A 385 -37.34 -7.04 -29.61
C SER A 385 -36.25 -6.00 -29.45
N GLN A 386 -35.65 -5.98 -28.29
CA GLN A 386 -34.54 -5.08 -27.98
C GLN A 386 -33.32 -5.92 -27.57
N VAL A 387 -32.15 -5.44 -27.99
CA VAL A 387 -30.88 -5.92 -27.50
C VAL A 387 -30.21 -4.74 -26.80
N VAL A 388 -29.69 -4.99 -25.62
CA VAL A 388 -28.87 -4.03 -24.90
C VAL A 388 -27.49 -4.64 -24.75
N TYR A 389 -26.49 -3.95 -25.25
CA TYR A 389 -25.11 -4.26 -24.98
C TYR A 389 -24.51 -3.18 -24.09
N THR A 390 -23.65 -3.62 -23.17
CA THR A 390 -22.98 -2.75 -22.23
C THR A 390 -21.53 -2.60 -22.64
N VAL A 391 -21.07 -1.38 -22.77
CA VAL A 391 -19.66 -1.03 -22.94
C VAL A 391 -19.16 -0.55 -21.60
N THR A 392 -18.13 -1.21 -21.07
CA THR A 392 -17.45 -0.78 -19.85
C THR A 392 -16.06 -0.28 -20.22
N VAL A 393 -15.70 0.91 -19.78
CA VAL A 393 -14.36 1.47 -19.87
C VAL A 393 -13.84 1.65 -18.47
N GLU A 394 -12.70 1.04 -18.19
CA GLU A 394 -12.05 1.02 -16.89
C GLU A 394 -10.62 1.50 -17.04
N ASP A 395 -10.14 2.31 -16.08
CA ASP A 395 -8.72 2.63 -16.01
C ASP A 395 -7.96 1.62 -15.13
N ASP A 396 -6.63 1.60 -15.24
CA ASP A 396 -5.78 0.65 -14.52
C ASP A 396 -5.72 0.85 -13.01
N ALA A 397 -6.32 1.93 -12.50
CA ALA A 397 -6.57 2.13 -11.07
C ALA A 397 -7.99 1.69 -10.64
N GLY A 398 -8.73 0.97 -11.52
CA GLY A 398 -9.99 0.31 -11.20
C GLY A 398 -11.24 1.19 -11.25
N PHE A 399 -11.17 2.42 -11.76
CA PHE A 399 -12.36 3.24 -11.96
C PHE A 399 -13.05 2.88 -13.26
N ALA A 400 -14.27 2.34 -13.16
CA ALA A 400 -15.04 1.87 -14.31
C ALA A 400 -16.28 2.74 -14.58
N GLN A 401 -16.56 2.96 -15.86
CA GLN A 401 -17.81 3.53 -16.37
C GLN A 401 -18.47 2.54 -17.31
N SER A 402 -19.78 2.38 -17.17
CA SER A 402 -20.57 1.48 -18.00
C SER A 402 -21.65 2.26 -18.76
N PHE A 403 -21.81 1.94 -20.02
CA PHE A 403 -22.72 2.57 -20.96
C PHE A 403 -23.58 1.51 -21.60
N ASP A 404 -24.92 1.63 -21.46
CA ASP A 404 -25.88 0.72 -22.09
C ASP A 404 -26.36 1.31 -23.40
N ILE A 405 -26.17 0.55 -24.49
CA ILE A 405 -26.61 0.89 -25.84
C ILE A 405 -27.72 -0.08 -26.25
N GLY A 406 -28.90 0.45 -26.47
CA GLY A 406 -30.07 -0.34 -26.85
C GLY A 406 -30.34 -0.32 -28.34
N HIS A 407 -30.50 -1.49 -28.95
CA HIS A 407 -31.00 -1.65 -30.30
C HIS A 407 -32.38 -2.25 -30.31
N ARG A 408 -33.32 -1.54 -30.93
CA ARG A 408 -34.69 -2.01 -31.11
C ARG A 408 -34.92 -2.42 -32.52
N PHE A 409 -35.37 -3.68 -32.73
CA PHE A 409 -35.72 -4.19 -34.05
C PHE A 409 -37.16 -3.79 -34.37
N ALA A 410 -37.34 -3.00 -35.45
CA ALA A 410 -38.65 -2.59 -35.93
C ALA A 410 -38.85 -3.00 -37.39
N ASN A 411 -40.06 -3.39 -37.76
CA ASN A 411 -40.41 -3.56 -39.19
C ASN A 411 -40.61 -2.17 -39.80
N ARG A 412 -39.84 -1.84 -40.82
CA ARG A 412 -40.21 -0.79 -41.75
C ARG A 412 -41.09 -1.37 -42.85
N PRO A 413 -42.27 -0.79 -43.10
CA PRO A 413 -42.99 -1.12 -44.31
C PRO A 413 -42.12 -0.67 -45.50
N VAL A 414 -41.78 -1.64 -46.37
CA VAL A 414 -41.07 -1.33 -47.63
C VAL A 414 -42.07 -0.56 -48.50
N SER A 415 -41.85 0.74 -48.68
CA SER A 415 -42.61 1.50 -49.62
C SER A 415 -42.11 1.17 -51.04
N TYR A 416 -42.85 0.36 -51.78
CA TYR A 416 -42.60 0.04 -53.18
C TYR A 416 -42.95 1.20 -54.14
N THR A 417 -42.80 2.48 -53.78
CA THR A 417 -43.20 3.59 -54.62
C THR A 417 -42.18 4.06 -55.66
N HIS A 418 -41.09 3.35 -55.87
CA HIS A 418 -40.13 3.71 -56.95
C HIS A 418 -39.67 2.53 -57.80
N LEU A 419 -40.63 1.80 -58.37
CA LEU A 419 -40.40 1.02 -59.60
C LEU A 419 -41.49 1.32 -60.60
N ARG A 420 -41.35 2.44 -61.28
CA ARG A 420 -41.91 2.67 -62.62
C ARG A 420 -40.91 3.46 -63.46
#